data_51082f667ce2d44549985ecd32ee7fb7
#
_entry.id   51082f667ce2d44549985ecd32ee7fb7
#
_cell.length_a   1.000
_cell.length_b   1.000
_cell.length_c   1.000
_cell.angle_alpha   90.00
_cell.angle_beta   90.00
_cell.angle_gamma   90.00
#
_symmetry.space_group_name_H-M   'P 1'
#
loop_
_entity.id
_entity.type
_entity.pdbx_description
1 polymer ?
#
loop_
_entity_poly.entity_id
_entity_poly.type
_entity_poly.pdbx_seq_one_letter_code
_entity_poly.pdbx_strand_id
1 'polypeptide(L)'
;MRQADLTDHARRTAALLDSMHAQPADASPLGLSKSTSNLFRDRAEGRKRRLDLSDFCHVLEIDTARGWVDVEGLVTCETLVDATLPHGVMPAVVPQLKTITVAGAVAGVGIEATSFRHGLVHDTLLELDVLLPDGEVVCCTPDNAHRDLFFGFPNSYGTLGYALRLRLRTVPVLRCVQVEHRRHSEPGSYFDDVAEQCAGRADFVDGVVFGANQQVLSVARFVDEAPWLSDYRFEHIYYRSLLQRERDFLTTRDYLWRWDTDWFWCYKNFGAQQPLLRRLIGRKRLNSRTYARWMRWNARWRVSQRLARWCGRHVESVIQDVDIPMHRAGEFLEFVLREIGIVPIWVCPIRAASAQARFTLYPLAPGVRYVNFGFWDRIESAAAHAPGHFNRLVECKVLELGGIKSLYSDSYYTREEFDRAYGADGYAALKRRYDPQHRLLGLYEKCVLRA
;
A
#
# COMPACT_ATOMS: atom_id res chain seq x y z
N MET A 1 -7.91 16.89 18.45
CA MET A 1 -6.90 15.93 18.92
C MET A 1 -5.77 16.72 19.57
N ARG A 2 -5.29 16.39 20.78
CA ARG A 2 -4.10 17.08 21.34
C ARG A 2 -2.91 16.62 20.51
N GLN A 3 -2.14 17.57 20.00
CA GLN A 3 -0.84 17.33 19.38
C GLN A 3 0.08 16.84 20.52
N ALA A 4 0.55 15.59 20.46
CA ALA A 4 1.57 15.12 21.39
C ALA A 4 2.90 15.72 20.95
N ASP A 5 3.72 16.12 21.88
CA ASP A 5 5.03 16.67 21.55
C ASP A 5 6.13 15.57 21.56
N LEU A 6 7.34 15.94 21.17
CA LEU A 6 8.50 15.06 21.15
C LEU A 6 8.87 14.58 22.59
N THR A 7 8.54 15.36 23.61
CA THR A 7 8.77 14.99 25.03
C THR A 7 7.86 13.84 25.43
N ASP A 8 6.59 13.88 25.03
CA ASP A 8 5.65 12.78 25.23
C ASP A 8 6.06 11.52 24.46
N HIS A 9 6.59 11.67 23.23
CA HIS A 9 7.15 10.57 22.47
C HIS A 9 8.33 9.90 23.17
N ALA A 10 9.30 10.70 23.66
CA ALA A 10 10.44 10.19 24.40
C ALA A 10 10.02 9.43 25.65
N ARG A 11 9.02 9.94 26.41
CA ARG A 11 8.48 9.25 27.59
C ARG A 11 7.84 7.90 27.23
N ARG A 12 7.05 7.83 26.16
CA ARG A 12 6.46 6.56 25.67
C ARG A 12 7.54 5.57 25.25
N THR A 13 8.57 6.06 24.58
CA THR A 13 9.72 5.23 24.16
C THR A 13 10.44 4.65 25.37
N ALA A 14 10.76 5.45 26.39
CA ALA A 14 11.38 4.98 27.62
C ALA A 14 10.53 3.89 28.32
N ALA A 15 9.23 4.14 28.50
CA ALA A 15 8.33 3.16 29.11
C ALA A 15 8.24 1.83 28.31
N LEU A 16 8.29 1.91 26.97
CA LEU A 16 8.32 0.73 26.09
C LEU A 16 9.61 -0.08 26.32
N LEU A 17 10.77 0.58 26.38
CA LEU A 17 12.07 -0.06 26.58
C LEU A 17 12.15 -0.71 27.96
N ASP A 18 11.68 -0.04 29.03
CA ASP A 18 11.58 -0.60 30.36
C ASP A 18 10.71 -1.87 30.38
N SER A 19 9.57 -1.84 29.69
CA SER A 19 8.68 -3.00 29.52
C SER A 19 9.37 -4.16 28.79
N MET A 20 10.17 -3.87 27.76
CA MET A 20 10.92 -4.89 27.02
C MET A 20 12.02 -5.54 27.87
N HIS A 21 12.74 -4.75 28.66
CA HIS A 21 13.79 -5.24 29.54
C HIS A 21 13.23 -6.04 30.71
N ALA A 22 12.06 -5.69 31.25
CA ALA A 22 11.39 -6.40 32.32
C ALA A 22 10.86 -7.79 31.94
N GLN A 23 10.69 -8.06 30.64
CA GLN A 23 10.20 -9.36 30.18
C GLN A 23 11.32 -10.39 30.08
N PRO A 24 11.10 -11.65 30.55
CA PRO A 24 12.08 -12.71 30.42
C PRO A 24 12.53 -12.90 28.96
N ALA A 25 13.79 -13.24 28.76
CA ALA A 25 14.31 -13.63 27.47
C ALA A 25 13.59 -14.91 26.99
N ASP A 26 12.65 -14.75 26.06
CA ASP A 26 11.95 -15.86 25.39
C ASP A 26 12.55 -16.00 23.98
N ALA A 27 12.85 -17.22 23.57
CA ALA A 27 13.37 -17.54 22.24
C ALA A 27 12.31 -17.37 21.12
N SER A 28 11.06 -17.10 21.47
CA SER A 28 10.00 -16.87 20.48
C SER A 28 10.23 -15.60 19.66
N PRO A 29 10.00 -15.62 18.35
CA PRO A 29 10.15 -14.45 17.49
C PRO A 29 9.28 -13.28 17.98
N LEU A 30 9.83 -12.06 17.88
CA LEU A 30 9.08 -10.84 18.16
C LEU A 30 8.01 -10.62 17.08
N GLY A 31 6.84 -10.21 17.51
CA GLY A 31 5.71 -9.86 16.66
C GLY A 31 4.98 -8.64 17.18
N LEU A 32 4.44 -7.83 16.27
CA LEU A 32 3.68 -6.65 16.63
C LEU A 32 2.26 -7.04 17.06
N SER A 33 1.80 -6.51 18.19
CA SER A 33 0.41 -6.49 18.58
C SER A 33 -0.23 -5.23 18.00
N LYS A 34 -1.14 -5.39 17.02
CA LYS A 34 -1.90 -4.26 16.51
C LYS A 34 -3.31 -4.68 16.11
N SER A 35 -4.25 -3.77 16.27
CA SER A 35 -5.68 -4.00 16.04
C SER A 35 -6.03 -4.11 14.56
N THR A 36 -5.23 -3.50 13.68
CA THR A 36 -5.48 -3.46 12.23
C THR A 36 -4.33 -4.10 11.47
N SER A 37 -4.66 -4.88 10.46
CA SER A 37 -3.70 -5.39 9.49
C SER A 37 -4.33 -5.29 8.10
N ASN A 38 -3.60 -4.68 7.19
CA ASN A 38 -4.00 -4.56 5.78
C ASN A 38 -3.21 -5.56 4.90
N LEU A 39 -2.79 -6.66 5.49
CA LEU A 39 -2.12 -7.75 4.77
C LEU A 39 -3.16 -8.78 4.33
N PHE A 40 -3.07 -9.19 3.08
CA PHE A 40 -3.94 -10.16 2.41
C PHE A 40 -3.24 -11.48 2.16
N ARG A 41 -2.28 -11.83 2.98
CA ARG A 41 -1.61 -13.12 2.95
C ARG A 41 -2.00 -13.97 4.14
N ASP A 42 -2.11 -15.27 3.92
CA ASP A 42 -2.26 -16.25 4.98
C ASP A 42 -1.03 -16.23 5.91
N ARG A 43 -1.24 -16.59 7.16
CA ARG A 43 -0.17 -16.66 8.17
C ARG A 43 -0.32 -17.93 8.95
N ALA A 44 0.81 -18.59 9.24
CA ALA A 44 0.82 -19.67 10.19
C ALA A 44 0.52 -19.16 11.60
N GLU A 45 -0.22 -19.95 12.36
CA GLU A 45 -0.40 -19.73 13.79
C GLU A 45 0.89 -20.18 14.50
N GLY A 46 1.73 -19.23 14.89
CA GLY A 46 2.96 -19.46 15.63
C GLY A 46 2.96 -18.67 16.95
N ARG A 47 3.62 -19.22 17.98
CA ARG A 47 3.85 -18.49 19.22
C ARG A 47 4.84 -17.36 18.94
N LYS A 48 4.42 -16.11 19.17
CA LYS A 48 5.22 -14.90 19.01
C LYS A 48 5.14 -14.10 20.29
N ARG A 49 6.27 -13.60 20.75
CA ARG A 49 6.30 -12.58 21.80
C ARG A 49 5.73 -11.29 21.22
N ARG A 50 4.62 -10.82 21.76
CA ARG A 50 3.91 -9.66 21.20
C ARG A 50 4.36 -8.37 21.85
N LEU A 51 4.76 -7.42 20.99
CA LEU A 51 5.11 -6.07 21.38
C LEU A 51 3.90 -5.17 21.11
N ASP A 52 3.44 -4.45 22.13
CA ASP A 52 2.36 -3.49 22.00
C ASP A 52 2.91 -2.09 21.75
N LEU A 53 2.60 -1.55 20.56
CA LEU A 53 2.93 -0.19 20.15
C LEU A 53 1.69 0.68 20.00
N SER A 54 0.54 0.31 20.57
CA SER A 54 -0.75 0.99 20.35
C SER A 54 -0.73 2.48 20.70
N ASP A 55 0.13 2.87 21.66
CA ASP A 55 0.29 4.26 22.09
C ASP A 55 1.12 5.13 21.14
N PHE A 56 1.81 4.52 20.16
CA PHE A 56 2.60 5.24 19.15
C PHE A 56 1.73 5.65 17.94
N CYS A 57 0.69 6.44 18.18
CA CYS A 57 -0.32 6.80 17.18
C CYS A 57 -0.60 8.30 17.08
N HIS A 58 0.38 9.17 17.43
CA HIS A 58 0.24 10.61 17.45
C HIS A 58 1.00 11.29 16.31
N VAL A 59 0.41 12.38 15.79
CA VAL A 59 1.13 13.36 14.97
C VAL A 59 1.88 14.26 15.93
N LEU A 60 3.20 14.35 15.77
CA LEU A 60 4.08 15.04 16.71
C LEU A 60 4.28 16.50 16.30
N GLU A 61 4.62 16.74 15.04
CA GLU A 61 4.90 18.07 14.53
C GLU A 61 4.53 18.20 13.05
N ILE A 62 4.06 19.36 12.63
CA ILE A 62 3.80 19.70 11.22
C ILE A 62 4.56 21.01 10.93
N ASP A 63 5.61 20.92 10.12
CA ASP A 63 6.36 22.08 9.67
C ASP A 63 6.06 22.37 8.19
N THR A 64 5.13 23.29 7.99
CA THR A 64 4.70 23.69 6.64
C THR A 64 5.78 24.53 5.91
N ALA A 65 6.65 25.22 6.66
CA ALA A 65 7.71 26.03 6.07
C ALA A 65 8.83 25.17 5.48
N ARG A 66 9.17 24.06 6.16
CA ARG A 66 10.16 23.09 5.70
C ARG A 66 9.56 21.94 4.88
N GLY A 67 8.22 21.83 4.83
CA GLY A 67 7.49 20.85 4.04
C GLY A 67 7.62 19.42 4.56
N TRP A 68 7.48 19.20 5.87
CA TRP A 68 7.50 17.89 6.46
C TRP A 68 6.51 17.73 7.64
N VAL A 69 6.23 16.49 7.98
CA VAL A 69 5.45 16.10 9.16
C VAL A 69 6.18 15.00 9.93
N ASP A 70 6.21 15.11 11.25
CA ASP A 70 6.77 14.12 12.19
C ASP A 70 5.63 13.35 12.85
N VAL A 71 5.66 12.02 12.78
CA VAL A 71 4.57 11.17 13.23
C VAL A 71 5.07 9.90 13.90
N GLU A 72 4.28 9.35 14.80
CA GLU A 72 4.52 8.01 15.33
C GLU A 72 4.05 6.91 14.36
N GLY A 73 4.69 5.75 14.46
CA GLY A 73 4.58 4.68 13.45
C GLY A 73 3.18 4.14 13.21
N LEU A 74 2.31 4.15 14.22
CA LEU A 74 0.93 3.65 14.11
C LEU A 74 -0.11 4.74 13.81
N VAL A 75 0.30 5.97 13.53
CA VAL A 75 -0.59 6.98 12.92
C VAL A 75 -1.16 6.41 11.64
N THR A 76 -2.48 6.45 11.49
CA THR A 76 -3.14 5.99 10.26
C THR A 76 -3.09 7.08 9.18
N CYS A 77 -3.13 6.68 7.90
CA CYS A 77 -3.21 7.64 6.79
C CYS A 77 -4.38 8.62 6.96
N GLU A 78 -5.54 8.16 7.45
CA GLU A 78 -6.67 9.05 7.71
C GLU A 78 -6.35 10.07 8.81
N THR A 79 -5.77 9.64 9.92
CA THR A 79 -5.37 10.55 11.02
C THR A 79 -4.35 11.58 10.53
N LEU A 80 -3.39 11.14 9.72
CA LEU A 80 -2.36 12.01 9.18
C LEU A 80 -2.94 13.06 8.22
N VAL A 81 -3.80 12.65 7.29
CA VAL A 81 -4.48 13.56 6.36
C VAL A 81 -5.36 14.57 7.12
N ASP A 82 -6.15 14.09 8.08
CA ASP A 82 -7.02 14.96 8.88
C ASP A 82 -6.24 15.98 9.74
N ALA A 83 -4.99 15.63 10.12
CA ALA A 83 -4.12 16.55 10.84
C ALA A 83 -3.44 17.58 9.92
N THR A 84 -3.05 17.20 8.69
CA THR A 84 -2.25 18.04 7.82
C THR A 84 -3.08 18.98 6.93
N LEU A 85 -4.25 18.55 6.45
CA LEU A 85 -5.10 19.36 5.58
C LEU A 85 -5.50 20.75 6.18
N PRO A 86 -5.81 20.89 7.48
CA PRO A 86 -6.07 22.21 8.07
C PRO A 86 -4.91 23.19 7.98
N HIS A 87 -3.68 22.67 7.79
CA HIS A 87 -2.46 23.47 7.61
C HIS A 87 -2.15 23.76 6.13
N GLY A 88 -3.06 23.41 5.21
CA GLY A 88 -2.85 23.63 3.77
C GLY A 88 -1.82 22.69 3.11
N VAL A 89 -1.51 21.58 3.76
CA VAL A 89 -0.56 20.56 3.25
C VAL A 89 -1.15 19.15 3.37
N MET A 90 -0.58 18.19 2.60
CA MET A 90 -0.84 16.77 2.75
C MET A 90 0.47 15.98 2.68
N PRO A 91 0.54 14.73 3.18
CA PRO A 91 1.66 13.83 2.86
C PRO A 91 1.81 13.71 1.35
N ALA A 92 3.04 13.70 0.84
CA ALA A 92 3.29 13.70 -0.61
C ALA A 92 2.72 12.45 -1.31
N VAL A 93 2.59 11.32 -0.59
CA VAL A 93 1.92 10.09 -1.06
C VAL A 93 0.99 9.57 0.03
N VAL A 94 -0.29 9.39 -0.30
CA VAL A 94 -1.35 8.97 0.65
C VAL A 94 -2.01 7.69 0.15
N PRO A 95 -1.61 6.50 0.63
CA PRO A 95 -2.30 5.25 0.30
C PRO A 95 -3.77 5.30 0.72
N GLN A 96 -4.67 4.85 -0.15
CA GLN A 96 -6.11 5.10 -0.02
C GLN A 96 -6.84 4.22 1.00
N LEU A 97 -6.17 3.27 1.62
CA LEU A 97 -6.76 2.53 2.71
C LEU A 97 -6.57 3.31 4.02
N LYS A 98 -7.63 3.92 4.51
CA LYS A 98 -7.65 4.80 5.69
C LYS A 98 -6.92 4.24 6.91
N THR A 99 -6.97 2.93 7.09
CA THR A 99 -6.39 2.22 8.24
C THR A 99 -4.93 1.79 8.06
N ILE A 100 -4.32 2.02 6.91
CA ILE A 100 -2.89 1.82 6.75
C ILE A 100 -2.18 2.78 7.71
N THR A 101 -1.24 2.24 8.49
CA THR A 101 -0.38 3.05 9.36
C THR A 101 0.83 3.55 8.57
N VAL A 102 1.38 4.69 8.98
CA VAL A 102 2.53 5.31 8.30
C VAL A 102 3.72 4.36 8.25
N ALA A 103 4.10 3.75 9.39
CA ALA A 103 5.15 2.73 9.40
C ALA A 103 4.78 1.51 8.54
N GLY A 104 3.49 1.14 8.48
CA GLY A 104 3.01 0.07 7.63
C GLY A 104 3.14 0.38 6.14
N ALA A 105 2.89 1.63 5.73
CA ALA A 105 3.05 2.09 4.36
C ALA A 105 4.51 2.15 3.92
N VAL A 106 5.43 2.53 4.81
CA VAL A 106 6.88 2.53 4.53
C VAL A 106 7.41 1.10 4.49
N ALA A 107 7.11 0.28 5.52
CA ALA A 107 7.60 -1.09 5.60
C ALA A 107 6.92 -2.06 4.61
N GLY A 108 5.85 -1.66 3.95
CA GLY A 108 5.06 -2.50 3.05
C GLY A 108 4.83 -1.90 1.66
N VAL A 109 5.54 -0.87 1.31
CA VAL A 109 5.46 -0.13 0.04
C VAL A 109 4.07 0.43 -0.22
N GLY A 110 3.88 1.73 0.02
CA GLY A 110 2.62 2.45 -0.27
C GLY A 110 2.70 3.19 -1.60
N ILE A 111 1.64 3.09 -2.40
CA ILE A 111 1.52 3.65 -3.75
C ILE A 111 0.26 4.51 -3.84
N GLU A 112 0.29 5.59 -4.62
CA GLU A 112 -0.86 6.44 -4.92
C GLU A 112 -0.66 7.25 -6.21
N ALA A 113 -1.71 7.91 -6.68
CA ALA A 113 -1.76 8.70 -7.91
C ALA A 113 -0.73 9.86 -7.98
N THR A 114 -0.06 10.19 -6.89
CA THR A 114 1.07 11.12 -6.83
C THR A 114 2.43 10.46 -7.04
N SER A 115 2.48 9.12 -7.08
CA SER A 115 3.75 8.35 -7.09
C SER A 115 4.57 8.52 -8.37
N PHE A 116 3.95 8.92 -9.48
CA PHE A 116 4.68 9.28 -10.69
C PHE A 116 5.59 10.51 -10.51
N ARG A 117 5.31 11.35 -9.52
CA ARG A 117 6.04 12.59 -9.21
C ARG A 117 6.89 12.45 -7.95
N HIS A 118 6.33 11.89 -6.89
CA HIS A 118 6.94 11.88 -5.55
C HIS A 118 7.58 10.54 -5.17
N GLY A 119 7.49 9.53 -6.04
CA GLY A 119 7.90 8.16 -5.71
C GLY A 119 6.84 7.45 -4.85
N LEU A 120 7.24 6.40 -4.18
CA LEU A 120 6.42 5.66 -3.25
C LEU A 120 6.45 6.31 -1.85
N VAL A 121 5.65 5.83 -0.89
CA VAL A 121 5.65 6.44 0.46
C VAL A 121 7.05 6.50 1.07
N HIS A 122 7.85 5.46 0.90
CA HIS A 122 9.21 5.43 1.44
C HIS A 122 10.20 6.38 0.74
N ASP A 123 9.93 6.79 -0.51
CA ASP A 123 10.70 7.84 -1.19
C ASP A 123 10.47 9.22 -0.57
N THR A 124 9.39 9.39 0.18
CA THR A 124 9.07 10.64 0.88
C THR A 124 9.65 10.72 2.29
N LEU A 125 10.28 9.63 2.75
CA LEU A 125 10.87 9.52 4.07
C LEU A 125 12.13 10.40 4.16
N LEU A 126 12.25 11.14 5.27
CA LEU A 126 13.40 11.98 5.57
C LEU A 126 14.21 11.42 6.74
N GLU A 127 13.52 10.81 7.71
CA GLU A 127 14.11 10.28 8.94
C GLU A 127 13.18 9.22 9.53
N LEU A 128 13.72 8.20 10.17
CA LEU A 128 12.94 7.25 10.96
C LEU A 128 13.71 6.74 12.18
N ASP A 129 12.97 6.54 13.28
CA ASP A 129 13.49 5.87 14.47
C ASP A 129 13.00 4.43 14.48
N VAL A 130 13.93 3.48 14.46
CA VAL A 130 13.67 2.05 14.42
C VAL A 130 13.99 1.41 15.76
N LEU A 131 12.99 0.77 16.35
CA LEU A 131 13.19 -0.13 17.49
C LEU A 131 13.73 -1.46 16.97
N LEU A 132 14.93 -1.79 17.38
CA LEU A 132 15.60 -3.04 17.09
C LEU A 132 15.14 -4.16 18.04
N PRO A 133 15.33 -5.44 17.69
CA PRO A 133 14.85 -6.56 18.50
C PRO A 133 15.56 -6.73 19.85
N ASP A 134 16.73 -6.13 20.05
CA ASP A 134 17.46 -6.08 21.32
C ASP A 134 16.98 -4.99 22.29
N GLY A 135 16.12 -4.07 21.80
CA GLY A 135 15.61 -2.94 22.57
C GLY A 135 16.35 -1.62 22.29
N GLU A 136 17.35 -1.61 21.42
CA GLU A 136 17.94 -0.36 20.97
C GLU A 136 16.99 0.39 20.03
N VAL A 137 16.95 1.72 20.12
CA VAL A 137 16.27 2.59 19.15
C VAL A 137 17.31 3.38 18.38
N VAL A 138 17.36 3.16 17.07
CA VAL A 138 18.31 3.83 16.18
C VAL A 138 17.61 4.84 15.29
N CYS A 139 18.14 6.05 15.23
CA CYS A 139 17.70 7.06 14.27
C CYS A 139 18.41 6.84 12.93
N CYS A 140 17.63 6.65 11.88
CA CYS A 140 18.12 6.39 10.53
C CYS A 140 17.82 7.58 9.62
N THR A 141 18.87 8.06 8.91
CA THR A 141 18.79 9.09 7.88
C THR A 141 19.59 8.68 6.64
N PRO A 142 19.42 9.34 5.49
CA PRO A 142 20.23 9.05 4.31
C PRO A 142 21.73 9.24 4.49
N ASP A 143 22.17 9.99 5.51
CA ASP A 143 23.54 10.49 5.64
C ASP A 143 24.25 10.08 6.93
N ASN A 144 23.59 9.29 7.81
CA ASN A 144 24.19 8.88 9.09
C ASN A 144 24.72 7.43 9.09
N ALA A 145 25.20 6.99 10.26
CA ALA A 145 25.75 5.64 10.45
C ALA A 145 24.75 4.50 10.17
N HIS A 146 23.45 4.79 10.19
CA HIS A 146 22.37 3.83 9.92
C HIS A 146 21.73 4.02 8.54
N ARG A 147 22.47 4.62 7.61
CA ARG A 147 22.06 4.82 6.22
C ARG A 147 21.64 3.52 5.54
N ASP A 148 22.32 2.44 5.81
CA ASP A 148 22.01 1.11 5.27
C ASP A 148 20.64 0.62 5.74
N LEU A 149 20.27 0.84 7.01
CA LEU A 149 18.94 0.53 7.52
C LEU A 149 17.88 1.50 6.97
N PHE A 150 18.21 2.79 6.79
CA PHE A 150 17.30 3.74 6.15
C PHE A 150 16.83 3.25 4.78
N PHE A 151 17.74 2.81 3.92
CA PHE A 151 17.44 2.30 2.59
C PHE A 151 17.01 0.83 2.58
N GLY A 152 17.26 0.08 3.66
CA GLY A 152 16.87 -1.33 3.80
C GLY A 152 15.55 -1.56 4.51
N PHE A 153 15.05 -0.58 5.27
CA PHE A 153 13.82 -0.72 6.05
C PHE A 153 12.54 -0.81 5.19
N PRO A 154 12.38 -0.03 4.09
CA PRO A 154 11.24 -0.18 3.19
C PRO A 154 11.14 -1.60 2.62
N ASN A 155 9.90 -2.10 2.50
CA ASN A 155 9.56 -3.47 2.08
C ASN A 155 10.03 -4.58 3.04
N SER A 156 10.50 -4.25 4.24
CA SER A 156 10.96 -5.24 5.22
C SER A 156 9.85 -5.96 5.99
N TYR A 157 8.63 -5.43 5.95
CA TYR A 157 7.47 -5.99 6.69
C TYR A 157 7.75 -6.27 8.17
N GLY A 158 8.63 -5.47 8.80
CA GLY A 158 8.99 -5.60 10.20
C GLY A 158 9.90 -6.80 10.49
N THR A 159 10.75 -7.17 9.55
CA THR A 159 11.79 -8.20 9.73
C THR A 159 13.16 -7.60 10.09
N LEU A 160 13.26 -6.27 10.12
CA LEU A 160 14.45 -5.51 10.49
C LEU A 160 14.21 -4.61 11.72
N GLY A 161 13.02 -4.62 12.31
CA GLY A 161 12.63 -3.78 13.42
C GLY A 161 11.26 -3.13 13.20
N TYR A 162 10.89 -2.23 14.12
CA TYR A 162 9.62 -1.51 14.08
C TYR A 162 9.85 -0.01 14.16
N ALA A 163 9.33 0.76 13.18
CA ALA A 163 9.44 2.21 13.21
C ALA A 163 8.53 2.80 14.28
N LEU A 164 9.12 3.51 15.25
CA LEU A 164 8.42 4.22 16.31
C LEU A 164 8.03 5.63 15.86
N ARG A 165 8.91 6.33 15.13
CA ARG A 165 8.73 7.67 14.61
C ARG A 165 9.22 7.75 13.16
N LEU A 166 8.53 8.56 12.34
CA LEU A 166 8.90 8.81 10.95
C LEU A 166 8.67 10.29 10.63
N ARG A 167 9.62 10.88 9.91
CA ARG A 167 9.48 12.20 9.30
C ARG A 167 9.28 12.05 7.80
N LEU A 168 8.17 12.59 7.30
CA LEU A 168 7.75 12.45 5.91
C LEU A 168 7.59 13.82 5.26
N ARG A 169 7.89 13.90 3.96
CA ARG A 169 7.65 15.07 3.15
C ARG A 169 6.15 15.34 2.99
N THR A 170 5.79 16.61 3.10
CA THR A 170 4.46 17.12 2.75
C THR A 170 4.52 17.98 1.50
N VAL A 171 3.36 18.16 0.87
CA VAL A 171 3.18 19.04 -0.30
C VAL A 171 2.01 19.99 -0.04
N PRO A 172 2.06 21.23 -0.56
CA PRO A 172 0.92 22.16 -0.46
C PRO A 172 -0.27 21.63 -1.23
N VAL A 173 -1.47 21.97 -0.75
CA VAL A 173 -2.73 21.59 -1.38
C VAL A 173 -3.65 22.80 -1.54
N LEU A 174 -4.53 22.75 -2.55
CA LEU A 174 -5.66 23.66 -2.65
C LEU A 174 -6.94 22.97 -2.13
N ARG A 175 -8.00 23.75 -2.05
CA ARG A 175 -9.26 23.32 -1.44
C ARG A 175 -9.95 22.19 -2.19
N CYS A 176 -9.84 22.19 -3.51
CA CYS A 176 -10.53 21.26 -4.40
C CYS A 176 -9.57 20.60 -5.38
N VAL A 177 -10.02 19.51 -5.97
CA VAL A 177 -9.36 18.78 -7.04
C VAL A 177 -10.31 18.69 -8.23
N GLN A 178 -9.86 19.14 -9.39
CA GLN A 178 -10.48 18.88 -10.67
C GLN A 178 -9.93 17.59 -11.25
N VAL A 179 -10.80 16.72 -11.73
CA VAL A 179 -10.42 15.44 -12.36
C VAL A 179 -10.94 15.45 -13.81
N GLU A 180 -10.10 15.06 -14.75
CA GLU A 180 -10.44 14.80 -16.14
C GLU A 180 -10.32 13.29 -16.41
N HIS A 181 -11.35 12.68 -16.98
CA HIS A 181 -11.39 11.26 -17.34
C HIS A 181 -11.25 11.11 -18.85
N ARG A 182 -10.14 10.54 -19.29
CA ARG A 182 -9.81 10.29 -20.70
C ARG A 182 -10.02 8.82 -21.02
N ARG A 183 -10.81 8.54 -22.03
CA ARG A 183 -11.18 7.18 -22.44
C ARG A 183 -10.35 6.73 -23.63
N HIS A 184 -9.86 5.49 -23.52
CA HIS A 184 -9.09 4.85 -24.56
C HIS A 184 -9.69 3.48 -24.89
N SER A 185 -9.56 3.07 -26.15
CA SER A 185 -10.00 1.76 -26.64
C SER A 185 -8.83 0.82 -26.94
N GLU A 186 -7.59 1.33 -26.87
CA GLU A 186 -6.39 0.57 -27.20
C GLU A 186 -5.31 0.80 -26.12
N PRO A 187 -4.67 -0.27 -25.60
CA PRO A 187 -3.62 -0.17 -24.57
C PRO A 187 -2.44 0.71 -24.99
N GLY A 188 -2.04 0.72 -26.27
CA GLY A 188 -0.94 1.55 -26.75
C GLY A 188 -1.21 3.03 -26.52
N SER A 189 -2.30 3.56 -27.06
CA SER A 189 -2.69 4.97 -26.90
C SER A 189 -2.94 5.34 -25.43
N TYR A 190 -3.41 4.38 -24.62
CA TYR A 190 -3.62 4.58 -23.20
C TYR A 190 -2.28 4.81 -22.46
N PHE A 191 -1.27 3.95 -22.66
CA PHE A 191 0.02 4.10 -21.98
C PHE A 191 0.85 5.27 -22.52
N ASP A 192 0.67 5.65 -23.79
CA ASP A 192 1.28 6.85 -24.37
C ASP A 192 0.74 8.10 -23.66
N ASP A 193 -0.59 8.21 -23.48
CA ASP A 193 -1.21 9.32 -22.72
C ASP A 193 -0.80 9.31 -21.26
N VAL A 194 -0.74 8.14 -20.60
CA VAL A 194 -0.20 8.03 -19.23
C VAL A 194 1.22 8.62 -19.16
N ALA A 195 2.10 8.26 -20.09
CA ALA A 195 3.48 8.78 -20.13
C ALA A 195 3.54 10.29 -20.35
N GLU A 196 2.68 10.83 -21.23
CA GLU A 196 2.55 12.26 -21.51
C GLU A 196 2.08 13.02 -20.27
N GLN A 197 1.00 12.56 -19.61
CA GLN A 197 0.46 13.23 -18.43
C GLN A 197 1.44 13.19 -17.24
N CYS A 198 2.23 12.13 -17.11
CA CYS A 198 3.30 12.05 -16.12
C CYS A 198 4.45 13.03 -16.38
N ALA A 199 4.65 13.47 -17.63
CA ALA A 199 5.63 14.50 -17.98
C ALA A 199 5.05 15.93 -17.85
N GLY A 200 3.73 16.05 -17.74
CA GLY A 200 2.97 17.29 -17.71
C GLY A 200 2.85 17.92 -16.30
N ARG A 201 1.79 18.70 -16.13
CA ARG A 201 1.51 19.49 -14.93
C ARG A 201 0.46 18.83 -14.00
N ALA A 202 0.08 17.58 -14.24
CA ALA A 202 -0.87 16.88 -13.39
C ALA A 202 -0.36 16.76 -11.96
N ASP A 203 -1.21 16.91 -10.95
CA ASP A 203 -0.87 16.63 -9.55
C ASP A 203 -1.11 15.17 -9.21
N PHE A 204 -2.07 14.54 -9.90
CA PHE A 204 -2.42 13.14 -9.74
C PHE A 204 -2.63 12.49 -11.10
N VAL A 205 -2.14 11.27 -11.26
CA VAL A 205 -2.35 10.43 -12.46
C VAL A 205 -2.60 9.00 -12.00
N ASP A 206 -3.79 8.49 -12.28
CA ASP A 206 -4.13 7.07 -12.12
C ASP A 206 -5.16 6.67 -13.18
N GLY A 207 -5.49 5.40 -13.26
CA GLY A 207 -6.50 4.96 -14.21
C GLY A 207 -7.10 3.61 -13.84
N VAL A 208 -8.08 3.21 -14.65
CA VAL A 208 -8.77 1.93 -14.50
C VAL A 208 -8.94 1.28 -15.85
N VAL A 209 -8.57 0.02 -15.95
CA VAL A 209 -8.84 -0.85 -17.08
C VAL A 209 -10.09 -1.65 -16.78
N PHE A 210 -11.15 -1.44 -17.54
CA PHE A 210 -12.42 -2.18 -17.45
C PHE A 210 -12.48 -3.39 -18.39
N GLY A 211 -11.61 -3.42 -19.38
CA GLY A 211 -11.51 -4.47 -20.38
C GLY A 211 -10.52 -4.13 -21.48
N ALA A 212 -10.33 -5.03 -22.43
CA ALA A 212 -9.36 -4.88 -23.51
C ALA A 212 -9.54 -3.59 -24.32
N ASN A 213 -10.78 -3.19 -24.54
CA ASN A 213 -11.14 -2.00 -25.35
C ASN A 213 -11.74 -0.87 -24.50
N GLN A 214 -11.50 -0.86 -23.20
CA GLN A 214 -12.08 0.12 -22.30
C GLN A 214 -11.12 0.46 -21.16
N GLN A 215 -10.29 1.47 -21.36
CA GLN A 215 -9.38 2.03 -20.36
C GLN A 215 -9.77 3.48 -20.09
N VAL A 216 -9.66 3.90 -18.84
CA VAL A 216 -9.89 5.29 -18.44
C VAL A 216 -8.69 5.80 -17.66
N LEU A 217 -8.08 6.85 -18.17
CA LEU A 217 -7.04 7.62 -17.48
C LEU A 217 -7.69 8.77 -16.73
N SER A 218 -7.38 8.91 -15.46
CA SER A 218 -7.80 10.04 -14.61
C SER A 218 -6.61 10.95 -14.37
N VAL A 219 -6.71 12.17 -14.86
CA VAL A 219 -5.70 13.23 -14.68
C VAL A 219 -6.29 14.29 -13.78
N ALA A 220 -5.65 14.56 -12.64
CA ALA A 220 -6.23 15.50 -11.71
C ALA A 220 -5.25 16.61 -11.31
N ARG A 221 -5.82 17.77 -10.93
CA ARG A 221 -5.07 18.97 -10.51
C ARG A 221 -5.77 19.64 -9.34
N PHE A 222 -4.99 20.25 -8.49
CA PHE A 222 -5.52 21.14 -7.47
C PHE A 222 -6.12 22.40 -8.08
N VAL A 223 -7.26 22.84 -7.56
CA VAL A 223 -7.94 24.08 -7.93
C VAL A 223 -8.49 24.76 -6.66
N ASP A 224 -8.52 26.09 -6.65
CA ASP A 224 -9.04 26.87 -5.52
C ASP A 224 -10.54 26.76 -5.41
N GLU A 225 -11.24 26.80 -6.56
CA GLU A 225 -12.68 26.81 -6.66
C GLU A 225 -13.20 25.71 -7.58
N ALA A 226 -14.41 25.24 -7.31
CA ALA A 226 -15.07 24.21 -8.08
C ALA A 226 -16.52 24.66 -8.39
N PRO A 227 -17.02 24.50 -9.64
CA PRO A 227 -18.38 24.87 -9.98
C PRO A 227 -19.44 23.97 -9.34
N TRP A 228 -19.06 22.76 -8.97
CA TRP A 228 -19.84 21.80 -8.18
C TRP A 228 -18.90 20.86 -7.42
N LEU A 229 -19.44 20.10 -6.48
CA LEU A 229 -18.69 19.05 -5.77
C LEU A 229 -19.47 17.73 -5.83
N SER A 230 -18.83 16.66 -6.28
CA SER A 230 -19.38 15.32 -6.28
C SER A 230 -19.23 14.64 -4.92
N ASP A 231 -20.22 13.82 -4.55
CA ASP A 231 -20.20 13.02 -3.32
C ASP A 231 -20.24 11.52 -3.66
N TYR A 232 -19.14 10.83 -3.37
CA TYR A 232 -18.98 9.38 -3.54
C TYR A 232 -19.00 8.62 -2.21
N ARG A 233 -19.45 9.26 -1.15
CA ARG A 233 -19.44 8.69 0.21
C ARG A 233 -20.59 7.75 0.50
N PHE A 234 -21.59 7.65 -0.41
CA PHE A 234 -22.75 6.78 -0.19
C PHE A 234 -23.40 6.25 -1.47
N GLU A 235 -24.29 7.01 -2.13
CA GLU A 235 -25.12 6.51 -3.23
C GLU A 235 -24.35 6.36 -4.54
N HIS A 236 -23.49 7.32 -4.83
CA HIS A 236 -22.64 7.29 -6.02
C HIS A 236 -21.35 6.52 -5.78
N ILE A 237 -20.90 5.85 -6.81
CA ILE A 237 -19.72 4.97 -6.82
C ILE A 237 -18.67 5.58 -7.75
N TYR A 238 -17.50 5.93 -7.19
CA TYR A 238 -16.47 6.64 -7.92
C TYR A 238 -16.02 5.92 -9.19
N TYR A 239 -15.62 4.64 -9.12
CA TYR A 239 -15.10 3.96 -10.32
C TYR A 239 -16.14 3.82 -11.44
N ARG A 240 -17.44 3.80 -11.14
CA ARG A 240 -18.51 3.79 -12.15
C ARG A 240 -18.66 5.14 -12.82
N SER A 241 -18.37 6.24 -12.11
CA SER A 241 -18.45 7.58 -12.69
C SER A 241 -17.39 7.83 -13.77
N LEU A 242 -16.27 7.09 -13.74
CA LEU A 242 -15.21 7.17 -14.74
C LEU A 242 -15.73 6.89 -16.17
N LEU A 243 -16.73 6.01 -16.28
CA LEU A 243 -17.37 5.70 -17.57
C LEU A 243 -18.50 6.66 -17.96
N GLN A 244 -18.94 7.51 -17.03
CA GLN A 244 -20.11 8.37 -17.20
C GLN A 244 -19.75 9.85 -17.37
N ARG A 245 -18.66 10.29 -16.73
CA ARG A 245 -18.24 11.69 -16.67
C ARG A 245 -16.92 11.88 -17.40
N GLU A 246 -16.75 13.03 -18.02
CA GLU A 246 -15.47 13.46 -18.60
C GLU A 246 -14.70 14.36 -17.62
N ARG A 247 -15.44 15.09 -16.78
CA ARG A 247 -14.87 15.99 -15.76
C ARG A 247 -15.62 15.87 -14.46
N ASP A 248 -14.87 15.97 -13.36
CA ASP A 248 -15.41 15.92 -12.01
C ASP A 248 -14.66 16.86 -11.06
N PHE A 249 -15.29 17.23 -9.96
CA PHE A 249 -14.72 18.08 -8.92
C PHE A 249 -15.04 17.51 -7.54
N LEU A 250 -14.03 17.44 -6.69
CA LEU A 250 -14.15 16.97 -5.31
C LEU A 250 -13.42 17.93 -4.37
N THR A 251 -13.79 17.94 -3.08
CA THR A 251 -12.87 18.49 -2.10
C THR A 251 -11.58 17.67 -2.07
N THR A 252 -10.45 18.29 -1.74
CA THR A 252 -9.17 17.56 -1.66
C THR A 252 -9.27 16.34 -0.72
N ARG A 253 -9.97 16.49 0.41
CA ARG A 253 -10.20 15.36 1.33
C ARG A 253 -11.03 14.24 0.70
N ASP A 254 -12.12 14.56 0.00
CA ASP A 254 -12.99 13.56 -0.63
C ASP A 254 -12.27 12.90 -1.83
N TYR A 255 -11.41 13.62 -2.54
CA TYR A 255 -10.58 13.06 -3.61
C TYR A 255 -9.58 12.04 -3.05
N LEU A 256 -8.89 12.35 -1.97
CA LEU A 256 -7.95 11.41 -1.32
C LEU A 256 -8.65 10.11 -0.88
N TRP A 257 -9.94 10.15 -0.55
CA TRP A 257 -10.70 9.00 -0.10
C TRP A 257 -11.76 8.51 -1.10
N ARG A 258 -11.62 8.86 -2.39
CA ARG A 258 -12.60 8.55 -3.43
C ARG A 258 -12.91 7.06 -3.59
N TRP A 259 -11.95 6.20 -3.26
CA TRP A 259 -12.09 4.75 -3.35
C TRP A 259 -12.65 4.09 -2.07
N ASP A 260 -12.70 4.80 -0.96
CA ASP A 260 -12.99 4.23 0.36
C ASP A 260 -14.35 3.54 0.45
N THR A 261 -15.39 4.12 -0.14
CA THR A 261 -16.78 3.65 0.00
C THR A 261 -17.04 2.31 -0.66
N ASP A 262 -16.38 2.03 -1.76
CA ASP A 262 -16.44 0.74 -2.45
C ASP A 262 -15.16 -0.06 -2.31
N TRP A 263 -14.20 0.52 -1.64
CA TRP A 263 -12.84 0.02 -1.55
C TRP A 263 -12.36 -0.52 -2.90
N PHE A 264 -12.11 0.42 -3.80
CA PHE A 264 -11.99 0.20 -5.23
C PHE A 264 -13.30 -0.40 -5.78
N TRP A 265 -13.42 -1.65 -6.04
CA TRP A 265 -14.65 -2.32 -6.50
C TRP A 265 -14.96 -3.59 -5.73
N CYS A 266 -14.25 -3.84 -4.65
CA CYS A 266 -14.36 -5.10 -3.91
C CYS A 266 -15.74 -5.36 -3.31
N TYR A 267 -16.55 -4.32 -3.05
CA TYR A 267 -17.93 -4.46 -2.61
C TYR A 267 -18.86 -5.11 -3.64
N LYS A 268 -18.45 -5.22 -4.94
CA LYS A 268 -19.19 -5.99 -5.96
C LYS A 268 -19.42 -7.44 -5.52
N ASN A 269 -18.41 -8.03 -4.84
CA ASN A 269 -18.43 -9.42 -4.39
C ASN A 269 -19.49 -9.73 -3.30
N PHE A 270 -20.07 -8.69 -2.69
CA PHE A 270 -21.14 -8.79 -1.68
C PHE A 270 -22.46 -8.23 -2.17
N GLY A 271 -22.60 -7.92 -3.46
CA GLY A 271 -23.80 -7.29 -4.02
C GLY A 271 -24.06 -5.86 -3.50
N ALA A 272 -23.17 -5.30 -2.68
CA ALA A 272 -23.35 -4.00 -2.02
C ALA A 272 -23.30 -2.80 -2.98
N GLN A 273 -23.14 -3.05 -4.27
CA GLN A 273 -23.29 -2.07 -5.34
C GLN A 273 -24.73 -1.95 -5.88
N GLN A 274 -25.62 -2.86 -5.50
CA GLN A 274 -27.05 -2.75 -5.81
C GLN A 274 -27.67 -1.63 -4.94
N PRO A 275 -28.43 -0.68 -5.53
CA PRO A 275 -28.94 0.50 -4.79
C PRO A 275 -29.73 0.16 -3.55
N LEU A 276 -30.59 -0.86 -3.60
CA LEU A 276 -31.40 -1.30 -2.46
C LEU A 276 -30.54 -1.89 -1.33
N LEU A 277 -29.60 -2.79 -1.66
CA LEU A 277 -28.68 -3.38 -0.67
C LEU A 277 -27.75 -2.32 -0.08
N ARG A 278 -27.28 -1.38 -0.91
CA ARG A 278 -26.44 -0.27 -0.48
C ARG A 278 -27.17 0.60 0.54
N ARG A 279 -28.44 0.92 0.31
CA ARG A 279 -29.29 1.65 1.27
C ARG A 279 -29.52 0.86 2.57
N LEU A 280 -29.74 -0.45 2.49
CA LEU A 280 -29.90 -1.32 3.66
C LEU A 280 -28.63 -1.41 4.50
N ILE A 281 -27.45 -1.52 3.86
CA ILE A 281 -26.15 -1.53 4.56
C ILE A 281 -25.90 -0.18 5.27
N GLY A 282 -26.31 0.90 4.62
CA GLY A 282 -26.25 2.27 5.15
C GLY A 282 -24.86 2.89 5.11
N ARG A 283 -24.80 4.22 5.02
CA ARG A 283 -23.59 5.03 4.85
C ARG A 283 -22.46 4.71 5.84
N LYS A 284 -22.78 4.43 7.10
CA LYS A 284 -21.79 4.18 8.16
C LYS A 284 -21.01 2.88 7.98
N ARG A 285 -21.53 1.92 7.21
CA ARG A 285 -20.90 0.60 7.00
C ARG A 285 -20.21 0.47 5.65
N LEU A 286 -20.47 1.37 4.71
CA LEU A 286 -19.84 1.40 3.39
C LEU A 286 -18.51 2.13 3.47
N ASN A 287 -17.46 1.44 3.88
CA ASN A 287 -16.09 1.96 3.96
C ASN A 287 -15.08 0.82 4.10
N SER A 288 -13.81 1.11 3.82
CA SER A 288 -12.70 0.16 3.88
C SER A 288 -12.52 -0.51 5.25
N ARG A 289 -12.84 0.17 6.36
CA ARG A 289 -12.75 -0.39 7.72
C ARG A 289 -13.73 -1.54 7.93
N THR A 290 -14.96 -1.40 7.44
CA THR A 290 -15.99 -2.46 7.52
C THR A 290 -15.62 -3.63 6.62
N TYR A 291 -15.17 -3.35 5.39
CA TYR A 291 -14.70 -4.37 4.46
C TYR A 291 -13.55 -5.19 5.07
N ALA A 292 -12.53 -4.55 5.62
CA ALA A 292 -11.40 -5.23 6.25
C ALA A 292 -11.83 -6.15 7.42
N ARG A 293 -12.88 -5.76 8.18
CA ARG A 293 -13.47 -6.63 9.23
C ARG A 293 -14.16 -7.86 8.65
N TRP A 294 -14.92 -7.70 7.57
CA TRP A 294 -15.61 -8.80 6.89
C TRP A 294 -14.63 -9.76 6.25
N MET A 295 -13.57 -9.25 5.62
CA MET A 295 -12.51 -10.08 5.03
C MET A 295 -11.81 -10.91 6.10
N ARG A 296 -11.46 -10.33 7.25
CA ARG A 296 -10.86 -11.07 8.37
C ARG A 296 -11.78 -12.14 8.93
N TRP A 297 -13.06 -11.85 9.03
CA TRP A 297 -14.06 -12.82 9.45
C TRP A 297 -14.15 -13.99 8.44
N ASN A 298 -14.24 -13.69 7.15
CA ASN A 298 -14.28 -14.71 6.11
C ASN A 298 -13.00 -15.55 6.06
N ALA A 299 -11.83 -14.93 6.21
CA ALA A 299 -10.54 -15.63 6.25
C ALA A 299 -10.46 -16.59 7.45
N ARG A 300 -10.94 -16.18 8.63
CA ARG A 300 -10.96 -17.01 9.84
C ARG A 300 -11.85 -18.25 9.68
N TRP A 301 -13.04 -18.09 9.08
CA TRP A 301 -14.04 -19.16 8.97
C TRP A 301 -14.01 -19.88 7.62
N ARG A 302 -13.24 -19.38 6.65
CA ARG A 302 -13.12 -19.90 5.26
C ARG A 302 -14.48 -20.19 4.60
N VAL A 303 -15.51 -19.36 4.91
CA VAL A 303 -16.89 -19.58 4.49
C VAL A 303 -17.01 -19.65 2.97
N SER A 304 -16.42 -18.67 2.27
CA SER A 304 -16.45 -18.62 0.80
C SER A 304 -15.77 -19.83 0.15
N GLN A 305 -14.66 -20.32 0.70
CA GLN A 305 -13.95 -21.48 0.21
C GLN A 305 -14.74 -22.79 0.45
N ARG A 306 -15.40 -22.90 1.60
CA ARG A 306 -16.24 -24.08 1.91
C ARG A 306 -17.46 -24.17 0.98
N LEU A 307 -18.11 -23.01 0.73
CA LEU A 307 -19.26 -22.94 -0.18
C LEU A 307 -18.86 -23.31 -1.61
N ALA A 308 -17.75 -22.77 -2.09
CA ALA A 308 -17.25 -23.05 -3.43
C ALA A 308 -16.91 -24.54 -3.61
N ARG A 309 -16.23 -25.15 -2.64
CA ARG A 309 -15.94 -26.60 -2.66
C ARG A 309 -17.22 -27.45 -2.70
N TRP A 310 -18.25 -27.03 -1.97
CA TRP A 310 -19.56 -27.72 -2.01
C TRP A 310 -20.21 -27.63 -3.39
N CYS A 311 -19.96 -26.53 -4.12
CA CYS A 311 -20.41 -26.37 -5.51
C CYS A 311 -19.44 -26.99 -6.54
N GLY A 312 -18.42 -27.76 -6.14
CA GLY A 312 -17.43 -28.37 -7.04
C GLY A 312 -16.51 -27.36 -7.74
N ARG A 313 -16.33 -26.16 -7.18
CA ARG A 313 -15.48 -25.10 -7.72
C ARG A 313 -14.22 -24.92 -6.89
N HIS A 314 -13.12 -24.64 -7.58
CA HIS A 314 -11.86 -24.22 -6.98
C HIS A 314 -11.79 -22.71 -7.02
N VAL A 315 -11.45 -22.09 -5.89
CA VAL A 315 -11.37 -20.64 -5.75
C VAL A 315 -9.97 -20.26 -5.30
N GLU A 316 -9.32 -19.40 -6.06
CA GLU A 316 -8.06 -18.79 -5.70
C GLU A 316 -8.23 -17.27 -5.55
N SER A 317 -7.75 -16.72 -4.43
CA SER A 317 -7.66 -15.27 -4.23
C SER A 317 -6.45 -14.74 -4.97
N VAL A 318 -6.66 -13.80 -5.88
CA VAL A 318 -5.59 -13.15 -6.64
C VAL A 318 -5.66 -11.66 -6.30
N ILE A 319 -4.83 -11.29 -5.35
CA ILE A 319 -4.70 -9.92 -4.83
C ILE A 319 -3.26 -9.52 -5.07
N GLN A 320 -3.04 -8.58 -6.00
CA GLN A 320 -1.71 -8.23 -6.47
C GLN A 320 -1.60 -6.72 -6.67
N ASP A 321 -0.45 -6.17 -6.28
CA ASP A 321 0.10 -4.92 -6.77
C ASP A 321 1.49 -5.21 -7.33
N VAL A 322 1.64 -5.00 -8.63
CA VAL A 322 2.87 -5.29 -9.35
C VAL A 322 3.31 -4.09 -10.18
N ASP A 323 4.58 -3.78 -10.13
CA ASP A 323 5.19 -2.66 -10.82
C ASP A 323 5.95 -3.16 -12.05
N ILE A 324 5.49 -2.77 -13.22
CA ILE A 324 6.05 -3.18 -14.52
C ILE A 324 6.71 -1.95 -15.18
N PRO A 325 7.90 -2.08 -15.76
CA PRO A 325 8.48 -0.99 -16.54
C PRO A 325 7.50 -0.47 -17.61
N MET A 326 7.34 0.84 -17.72
CA MET A 326 6.32 1.49 -18.57
C MET A 326 6.32 0.96 -20.01
N HIS A 327 7.48 0.74 -20.60
CA HIS A 327 7.62 0.23 -21.97
C HIS A 327 7.17 -1.23 -22.16
N ARG A 328 6.90 -1.96 -21.06
CA ARG A 328 6.38 -3.34 -21.05
C ARG A 328 4.95 -3.40 -20.47
N ALA A 329 4.35 -2.26 -20.13
CA ALA A 329 3.05 -2.20 -19.48
C ALA A 329 1.92 -2.77 -20.35
N GLY A 330 1.94 -2.50 -21.67
CA GLY A 330 0.98 -3.06 -22.62
C GLY A 330 1.03 -4.59 -22.68
N GLU A 331 2.23 -5.17 -22.75
CA GLU A 331 2.44 -6.63 -22.76
C GLU A 331 1.91 -7.30 -21.48
N PHE A 332 2.16 -6.67 -20.32
CA PHE A 332 1.63 -7.18 -19.05
C PHE A 332 0.11 -7.11 -19.01
N LEU A 333 -0.48 -5.99 -19.48
CA LEU A 333 -1.94 -5.85 -19.51
C LEU A 333 -2.59 -6.91 -20.38
N GLU A 334 -2.06 -7.17 -21.60
CA GLU A 334 -2.55 -8.23 -22.48
C GLU A 334 -2.49 -9.60 -21.81
N PHE A 335 -1.38 -9.90 -21.14
CA PHE A 335 -1.21 -11.14 -20.36
C PHE A 335 -2.29 -11.27 -19.28
N VAL A 336 -2.50 -10.24 -18.46
CA VAL A 336 -3.49 -10.28 -17.36
C VAL A 336 -4.90 -10.47 -17.91
N LEU A 337 -5.26 -9.75 -18.97
CA LEU A 337 -6.60 -9.86 -19.57
C LEU A 337 -6.85 -11.24 -20.18
N ARG A 338 -5.84 -11.88 -20.76
CA ARG A 338 -5.97 -13.20 -21.41
C ARG A 338 -5.88 -14.35 -20.42
N GLU A 339 -4.88 -14.36 -19.53
CA GLU A 339 -4.54 -15.51 -18.69
C GLU A 339 -5.19 -15.45 -17.28
N ILE A 340 -5.41 -14.26 -16.77
CA ILE A 340 -5.94 -14.04 -15.42
C ILE A 340 -7.42 -13.64 -15.46
N GLY A 341 -7.80 -12.78 -16.40
CA GLY A 341 -9.20 -12.40 -16.67
C GLY A 341 -9.84 -11.52 -15.59
N ILE A 342 -9.08 -10.95 -14.66
CA ILE A 342 -9.59 -10.08 -13.61
C ILE A 342 -9.75 -8.66 -14.13
N VAL A 343 -10.93 -8.10 -14.00
CA VAL A 343 -11.25 -6.69 -14.23
C VAL A 343 -12.26 -6.20 -13.18
N PRO A 344 -12.25 -4.90 -12.84
CA PRO A 344 -11.34 -3.83 -13.28
C PRO A 344 -9.92 -4.00 -12.70
N ILE A 345 -8.94 -3.33 -13.35
CA ILE A 345 -7.54 -3.25 -12.90
C ILE A 345 -7.23 -1.78 -12.62
N TRP A 346 -6.70 -1.46 -11.45
CA TRP A 346 -6.15 -0.14 -11.16
C TRP A 346 -4.79 0.01 -11.81
N VAL A 347 -4.54 1.17 -12.41
CA VAL A 347 -3.29 1.51 -13.09
C VAL A 347 -2.75 2.78 -12.47
N CYS A 348 -1.55 2.72 -11.93
CA CYS A 348 -0.92 3.87 -11.29
C CYS A 348 0.54 4.00 -11.75
N PRO A 349 0.90 5.08 -12.46
CA PRO A 349 2.29 5.30 -12.85
C PRO A 349 3.13 5.67 -11.63
N ILE A 350 4.32 5.10 -11.54
CA ILE A 350 5.27 5.33 -10.45
C ILE A 350 6.69 5.52 -10.98
N ARG A 351 7.55 6.08 -10.15
CA ARG A 351 9.00 6.14 -10.39
C ARG A 351 9.75 6.17 -9.06
N ALA A 352 11.04 5.82 -9.07
CA ALA A 352 11.92 6.20 -7.97
C ALA A 352 12.05 7.73 -7.90
N ALA A 353 11.87 8.33 -6.72
CA ALA A 353 11.92 9.80 -6.57
C ALA A 353 13.33 10.36 -6.77
N SER A 354 14.36 9.57 -6.46
CA SER A 354 15.76 9.97 -6.57
C SER A 354 16.57 8.97 -7.38
N ALA A 355 17.42 9.46 -8.27
CA ALA A 355 18.37 8.64 -9.00
C ALA A 355 19.49 8.05 -8.11
N GLN A 356 19.71 8.64 -6.92
CA GLN A 356 20.75 8.22 -5.98
C GLN A 356 20.21 7.28 -4.89
N ALA A 357 18.91 7.33 -4.57
CA ALA A 357 18.29 6.47 -3.58
C ALA A 357 18.05 5.07 -4.16
N ARG A 358 18.66 4.06 -3.56
CA ARG A 358 18.44 2.66 -3.91
C ARG A 358 17.95 1.91 -2.68
N PHE A 359 16.67 1.57 -2.67
CA PHE A 359 16.09 0.78 -1.61
C PHE A 359 16.39 -0.70 -1.82
N THR A 360 17.03 -1.31 -0.83
CA THR A 360 17.57 -2.67 -0.92
C THR A 360 16.50 -3.72 -1.27
N LEU A 361 15.32 -3.59 -0.65
CA LEU A 361 14.26 -4.60 -0.74
C LEU A 361 13.16 -4.24 -1.75
N TYR A 362 13.27 -3.11 -2.43
CA TYR A 362 12.36 -2.68 -3.49
C TYR A 362 13.11 -1.83 -4.54
N PRO A 363 14.02 -2.45 -5.30
CA PRO A 363 14.95 -1.74 -6.16
C PRO A 363 14.29 -1.32 -7.48
N LEU A 364 13.62 -0.17 -7.51
CA LEU A 364 13.22 0.45 -8.78
C LEU A 364 14.45 1.04 -9.49
N ALA A 365 14.58 0.80 -10.79
CA ALA A 365 15.69 1.30 -11.58
C ALA A 365 15.60 2.84 -11.70
N PRO A 366 16.67 3.59 -11.40
CA PRO A 366 16.69 5.04 -11.54
C PRO A 366 16.39 5.48 -12.98
N GLY A 367 15.56 6.52 -13.12
CA GLY A 367 15.20 7.07 -14.43
C GLY A 367 14.16 6.25 -15.21
N VAL A 368 13.81 5.05 -14.72
CA VAL A 368 12.76 4.24 -15.33
C VAL A 368 11.42 4.59 -14.69
N ARG A 369 10.40 4.80 -15.51
CA ARG A 369 9.01 4.83 -15.06
C ARG A 369 8.45 3.41 -15.06
N TYR A 370 7.67 3.12 -14.04
CA TYR A 370 6.92 1.89 -13.91
C TYR A 370 5.43 2.19 -13.90
N VAL A 371 4.65 1.16 -14.13
CA VAL A 371 3.20 1.17 -13.96
C VAL A 371 2.87 0.14 -12.89
N ASN A 372 2.24 0.56 -11.82
CA ASN A 372 1.60 -0.34 -10.88
C ASN A 372 0.28 -0.83 -11.46
N PHE A 373 0.09 -2.15 -11.44
CA PHE A 373 -1.18 -2.82 -11.73
C PHE A 373 -1.72 -3.41 -10.45
N GLY A 374 -2.82 -2.83 -9.97
CA GLY A 374 -3.53 -3.31 -8.79
C GLY A 374 -4.81 -4.04 -9.19
N PHE A 375 -4.94 -5.30 -8.79
CA PHE A 375 -6.15 -6.08 -9.01
C PHE A 375 -6.45 -6.96 -7.80
N TRP A 376 -7.72 -6.93 -7.38
CA TRP A 376 -8.15 -7.54 -6.13
C TRP A 376 -9.44 -8.31 -6.37
N ASP A 377 -9.32 -9.62 -6.64
CA ASP A 377 -10.48 -10.48 -6.86
C ASP A 377 -10.13 -11.95 -6.55
N ARG A 378 -11.05 -12.81 -6.87
CA ARG A 378 -10.90 -14.26 -6.81
C ARG A 378 -11.21 -14.86 -8.18
N ILE A 379 -10.46 -15.88 -8.55
CA ILE A 379 -10.71 -16.67 -9.75
C ILE A 379 -11.40 -17.97 -9.33
N GLU A 380 -12.51 -18.27 -9.99
CA GLU A 380 -13.24 -19.52 -9.84
C GLU A 380 -12.96 -20.41 -11.06
N SER A 381 -12.45 -21.63 -10.81
CA SER A 381 -12.14 -22.60 -11.86
C SER A 381 -12.88 -23.92 -11.60
N ALA A 382 -13.35 -24.54 -12.68
CA ALA A 382 -13.86 -25.90 -12.64
C ALA A 382 -12.71 -26.94 -12.59
N ALA A 383 -11.54 -26.59 -13.14
CA ALA A 383 -10.36 -27.43 -13.07
C ALA A 383 -9.62 -27.25 -11.74
N ALA A 384 -9.10 -28.33 -11.19
CA ALA A 384 -8.22 -28.28 -10.04
C ALA A 384 -6.85 -27.79 -10.47
N HIS A 385 -6.34 -26.76 -9.79
CA HIS A 385 -5.00 -26.24 -9.95
C HIS A 385 -4.18 -26.39 -8.66
N ALA A 386 -2.88 -26.35 -8.77
CA ALA A 386 -2.01 -26.26 -7.61
C ALA A 386 -2.32 -24.96 -6.82
N PRO A 387 -2.19 -24.96 -5.49
CA PRO A 387 -2.38 -23.74 -4.69
C PRO A 387 -1.49 -22.61 -5.18
N GLY A 388 -2.10 -21.43 -5.43
CA GLY A 388 -1.38 -20.26 -5.91
C GLY A 388 -1.06 -20.26 -7.41
N HIS A 389 -1.74 -21.09 -8.20
CA HIS A 389 -1.49 -21.21 -9.64
C HIS A 389 -1.55 -19.86 -10.37
N PHE A 390 -2.64 -19.11 -10.22
CA PHE A 390 -2.81 -17.82 -10.90
C PHE A 390 -1.87 -16.74 -10.33
N ASN A 391 -1.66 -16.75 -9.01
CA ASN A 391 -0.67 -15.87 -8.39
C ASN A 391 0.73 -16.14 -8.93
N ARG A 392 1.08 -17.43 -9.11
CA ARG A 392 2.36 -17.83 -9.65
C ARG A 392 2.55 -17.43 -11.12
N LEU A 393 1.50 -17.53 -11.94
CA LEU A 393 1.54 -17.05 -13.33
C LEU A 393 1.87 -15.56 -13.38
N VAL A 394 1.22 -14.75 -12.52
CA VAL A 394 1.51 -13.31 -12.40
C VAL A 394 2.96 -13.08 -11.98
N GLU A 395 3.45 -13.76 -10.95
CA GLU A 395 4.81 -13.61 -10.45
C GLU A 395 5.87 -13.96 -11.51
N CYS A 396 5.68 -15.03 -12.27
CA CYS A 396 6.57 -15.40 -13.37
C CYS A 396 6.60 -14.30 -14.45
N LYS A 397 5.44 -13.77 -14.84
CA LYS A 397 5.36 -12.70 -15.85
C LYS A 397 5.98 -11.40 -15.37
N VAL A 398 5.81 -11.06 -14.10
CA VAL A 398 6.45 -9.89 -13.47
C VAL A 398 7.98 -10.00 -13.56
N LEU A 399 8.55 -11.15 -13.19
CA LEU A 399 10.00 -11.38 -13.28
C LEU A 399 10.51 -11.34 -14.73
N GLU A 400 9.77 -11.94 -15.67
CA GLU A 400 10.10 -11.93 -17.11
C GLU A 400 10.17 -10.50 -17.66
N LEU A 401 9.28 -9.63 -17.21
CA LEU A 401 9.20 -8.24 -17.67
C LEU A 401 10.15 -7.28 -16.90
N GLY A 402 10.94 -7.80 -15.96
CA GLY A 402 11.80 -6.97 -15.11
C GLY A 402 11.04 -6.09 -14.12
N GLY A 403 9.85 -6.53 -13.74
CA GLY A 403 9.01 -5.89 -12.74
C GLY A 403 9.29 -6.37 -11.32
N ILE A 404 8.52 -5.82 -10.36
CA ILE A 404 8.58 -6.20 -8.95
C ILE A 404 7.17 -6.22 -8.36
N LYS A 405 6.95 -7.05 -7.34
CA LYS A 405 5.66 -7.21 -6.66
C LYS A 405 5.72 -6.69 -5.23
N SER A 406 4.66 -6.06 -4.75
CA SER A 406 4.46 -5.76 -3.32
C SER A 406 4.16 -7.05 -2.54
N LEU A 407 4.79 -7.23 -1.36
CA LEU A 407 4.70 -8.46 -0.56
C LEU A 407 3.55 -8.46 0.47
N TYR A 408 2.55 -7.60 0.33
CA TYR A 408 1.42 -7.53 1.27
C TYR A 408 0.38 -8.65 1.06
N SER A 409 0.40 -9.31 -0.09
CA SER A 409 -0.46 -10.44 -0.47
C SER A 409 0.33 -11.74 -0.54
N ASP A 410 -0.37 -12.85 -0.78
CA ASP A 410 0.27 -14.16 -0.92
C ASP A 410 1.34 -14.18 -2.01
N SER A 411 2.45 -14.84 -1.73
CA SER A 411 3.59 -14.99 -2.63
C SER A 411 4.00 -16.45 -2.73
N TYR A 412 4.43 -16.84 -3.94
CA TYR A 412 4.75 -18.22 -4.30
C TYR A 412 6.10 -18.33 -5.00
N TYR A 413 7.00 -17.35 -4.82
CA TYR A 413 8.36 -17.36 -5.36
C TYR A 413 9.17 -18.54 -4.84
N THR A 414 10.01 -19.12 -5.66
CA THR A 414 11.12 -19.97 -5.17
C THR A 414 12.09 -19.10 -4.36
N ARG A 415 12.95 -19.72 -3.57
CA ARG A 415 13.96 -18.99 -2.80
C ARG A 415 14.88 -18.18 -3.71
N GLU A 416 15.34 -18.75 -4.81
CA GLU A 416 16.25 -18.10 -5.76
C GLU A 416 15.60 -16.90 -6.46
N GLU A 417 14.34 -17.03 -6.87
CA GLU A 417 13.59 -15.93 -7.48
C GLU A 417 13.38 -14.79 -6.50
N PHE A 418 12.99 -15.12 -5.26
CA PHE A 418 12.79 -14.16 -4.20
C PHE A 418 14.09 -13.40 -3.87
N ASP A 419 15.18 -14.13 -3.70
CA ASP A 419 16.49 -13.59 -3.39
C ASP A 419 17.00 -12.65 -4.49
N ARG A 420 16.73 -12.98 -5.75
CA ARG A 420 17.05 -12.12 -6.91
C ARG A 420 16.21 -10.85 -6.94
N ALA A 421 14.90 -10.95 -6.67
CA ALA A 421 13.98 -9.82 -6.77
C ALA A 421 14.13 -8.83 -5.59
N TYR A 422 14.46 -9.34 -4.39
CA TYR A 422 14.41 -8.55 -3.14
C TYR A 422 15.78 -8.40 -2.46
N GLY A 423 16.88 -8.44 -3.21
CA GLY A 423 18.21 -8.02 -2.75
C GLY A 423 18.76 -8.86 -1.59
N ALA A 424 18.83 -10.18 -1.73
CA ALA A 424 19.20 -11.13 -0.68
C ALA A 424 20.49 -10.78 0.07
N ASP A 425 21.57 -10.42 -0.64
CA ASP A 425 22.87 -10.09 -0.02
C ASP A 425 22.78 -8.87 0.88
N GLY A 426 22.11 -7.82 0.39
CA GLY A 426 21.86 -6.61 1.16
C GLY A 426 21.01 -6.89 2.37
N TYR A 427 19.94 -7.70 2.21
CA TYR A 427 19.09 -8.10 3.33
C TYR A 427 19.86 -8.94 4.38
N ALA A 428 20.68 -9.89 3.95
CA ALA A 428 21.49 -10.70 4.82
C ALA A 428 22.51 -9.86 5.63
N ALA A 429 23.10 -8.83 4.99
CA ALA A 429 23.99 -7.89 5.68
C ALA A 429 23.23 -7.08 6.74
N LEU A 430 22.05 -6.58 6.45
CA LEU A 430 21.19 -5.87 7.40
C LEU A 430 20.77 -6.78 8.56
N LYS A 431 20.38 -8.02 8.30
CA LYS A 431 20.04 -8.99 9.36
C LYS A 431 21.20 -9.25 10.29
N ARG A 432 22.41 -9.48 9.74
CA ARG A 432 23.61 -9.69 10.58
C ARG A 432 23.93 -8.48 11.47
N ARG A 433 23.70 -7.26 10.97
CA ARG A 433 23.99 -6.05 11.70
C ARG A 433 22.93 -5.70 12.76
N TYR A 434 21.64 -5.79 12.41
CA TYR A 434 20.54 -5.26 13.22
C TYR A 434 19.68 -6.33 13.91
N ASP A 435 19.86 -7.61 13.56
CA ASP A 435 19.21 -8.74 14.23
C ASP A 435 20.12 -9.97 14.24
N PRO A 436 21.35 -9.86 14.84
CA PRO A 436 22.33 -10.95 14.84
C PRO A 436 21.86 -12.20 15.59
N GLN A 437 20.87 -12.05 16.48
CA GLN A 437 20.30 -13.15 17.27
C GLN A 437 19.06 -13.77 16.61
N HIS A 438 18.69 -13.33 15.39
CA HIS A 438 17.52 -13.81 14.65
C HIS A 438 16.20 -13.79 15.44
N ARG A 439 15.99 -12.74 16.25
CA ARG A 439 14.76 -12.53 17.04
C ARG A 439 13.55 -12.15 16.20
N LEU A 440 13.76 -11.71 14.97
CA LEU A 440 12.71 -11.44 13.98
C LEU A 440 12.75 -12.48 12.88
N LEU A 441 11.57 -12.86 12.36
CA LEU A 441 11.50 -13.74 11.20
C LEU A 441 12.25 -13.14 10.00
N GLY A 442 12.75 -13.99 9.11
CA GLY A 442 13.27 -13.56 7.83
C GLY A 442 12.16 -13.12 6.88
N LEU A 443 12.52 -12.33 5.84
CA LEU A 443 11.55 -11.78 4.91
C LEU A 443 10.89 -12.88 4.06
N TYR A 444 11.68 -13.83 3.54
CA TYR A 444 11.19 -14.98 2.79
C TYR A 444 10.27 -15.87 3.64
N GLU A 445 10.72 -16.21 4.84
CA GLU A 445 9.97 -17.03 5.80
C GLU A 445 8.61 -16.39 6.10
N LYS A 446 8.60 -15.07 6.27
CA LYS A 446 7.38 -14.32 6.61
C LYS A 446 6.45 -14.12 5.43
N CYS A 447 6.97 -13.85 4.23
CA CYS A 447 6.16 -13.45 3.08
C CYS A 447 5.80 -14.60 2.17
N VAL A 448 6.66 -15.61 2.04
CA VAL A 448 6.46 -16.77 1.16
C VAL A 448 6.08 -18.01 1.96
N LEU A 449 6.85 -18.36 2.99
CA LEU A 449 6.58 -19.54 3.82
C LEU A 449 5.45 -19.33 4.85
N ARG A 450 5.02 -18.06 5.04
CA ARG A 450 3.88 -17.68 5.91
C ARG A 450 4.10 -17.96 7.41
N ALA A 451 5.36 -18.04 7.85
CA ALA A 451 5.77 -18.34 9.23
C ALA A 451 5.31 -17.28 10.27
#